data_925999b6e76c5e91c19217a045aa698e
#
_entry.id   925999b6e76c5e91c19217a045aa698e
#
_cell.length_a   1.000
_cell.length_b   1.000
_cell.length_c   1.000
_cell.angle_alpha   90.00
_cell.angle_beta   90.00
_cell.angle_gamma   90.00
#
_symmetry.space_group_name_H-M   'P 1'
#
loop_
_entity.id
_entity.type
_entity.pdbx_description
1 polymer ?
#
loop_
_entity_poly.entity_id
_entity_poly.type
_entity_poly.pdbx_seq_one_letter_code
_entity_poly.pdbx_strand_id
1 'polypeptide(L)'
;MATTQPNPEILVRALRESDLADADRIVRVAFGTFLGMPDPNEFMGDAAFVQTRWLADPNAVLAAEHNGKLIGSNFATNWGSFGFFGPLTVEPEYWNRGVAQKLLGPTMEIFRRWGNRHLGLYTFPHSPKHMALYQKFGFWPRDLVVNFSKTIDGGPEAPRDVTRFSESKPADRESLIATCREVTDAIFEGLDVQREIRAGADQGLGDTILAWDDSRLAAFAVCHSGPGTEAGSGVCYVKFAAVRPGSHAAGHFSRLLRGVEAFASSRQAPKITADVNVARREAFRAMRAHGFRPERQGVAMETGNAAAGYNRADVYILDDWR
;
A
#
# COMPACT_ATOMS: atom_id res chain seq x y z
N MET A 1 42.35 14.07 28.09
CA MET A 1 41.70 14.47 26.81
C MET A 1 40.97 13.24 26.25
N ALA A 2 39.67 13.19 26.38
CA ALA A 2 38.87 12.12 25.80
C ALA A 2 38.82 12.34 24.29
N THR A 3 39.43 11.46 23.53
CA THR A 3 39.31 11.41 22.07
C THR A 3 37.87 11.07 21.76
N THR A 4 37.08 12.06 21.35
CA THR A 4 35.77 11.84 20.73
C THR A 4 36.02 11.06 19.45
N GLN A 5 35.79 9.75 19.48
CA GLN A 5 35.70 8.98 18.25
C GLN A 5 34.59 9.62 17.41
N PRO A 6 34.83 9.89 16.12
CA PRO A 6 33.79 10.38 15.25
C PRO A 6 32.64 9.38 15.28
N ASN A 7 31.44 9.91 15.57
CA ASN A 7 30.22 9.11 15.52
C ASN A 7 30.15 8.50 14.10
N PRO A 8 30.23 7.16 13.94
CA PRO A 8 30.36 6.54 12.64
C PRO A 8 29.20 6.97 11.75
N GLU A 9 29.55 7.44 10.55
CA GLU A 9 28.64 8.12 9.65
C GLU A 9 27.59 7.13 9.11
N ILE A 10 26.31 7.46 9.29
CA ILE A 10 25.21 6.70 8.68
C ILE A 10 25.11 7.14 7.22
N LEU A 11 25.43 6.23 6.31
CA LEU A 11 25.32 6.42 4.87
C LEU A 11 23.90 6.05 4.40
N VAL A 12 23.29 6.88 3.54
CA VAL A 12 22.04 6.54 2.85
C VAL A 12 22.35 6.32 1.36
N ARG A 13 21.91 5.18 0.83
CA ARG A 13 22.11 4.77 -0.56
C ARG A 13 20.87 4.05 -1.11
N ALA A 14 20.86 3.74 -2.40
CA ALA A 14 19.87 2.82 -2.96
C ALA A 14 20.01 1.43 -2.31
N LEU A 15 18.88 0.77 -2.07
CA LEU A 15 18.85 -0.61 -1.58
C LEU A 15 19.22 -1.56 -2.73
N ARG A 16 20.14 -2.49 -2.48
CA ARG A 16 20.61 -3.47 -3.45
C ARG A 16 19.86 -4.78 -3.30
N GLU A 17 19.85 -5.60 -4.33
CA GLU A 17 19.28 -6.94 -4.27
C GLU A 17 19.89 -7.79 -3.14
N SER A 18 21.19 -7.68 -2.92
CA SER A 18 21.89 -8.36 -1.82
C SER A 18 21.48 -7.93 -0.42
N ASP A 19 20.78 -6.79 -0.29
CA ASP A 19 20.30 -6.29 1.00
C ASP A 19 18.88 -6.81 1.35
N LEU A 20 18.16 -7.45 0.41
CA LEU A 20 16.74 -7.79 0.55
C LEU A 20 16.44 -8.66 1.78
N ALA A 21 17.27 -9.68 2.02
CA ALA A 21 17.08 -10.57 3.17
C ALA A 21 17.24 -9.83 4.51
N ASP A 22 18.26 -8.97 4.63
CA ASP A 22 18.47 -8.16 5.82
C ASP A 22 17.36 -7.09 5.97
N ALA A 23 16.92 -6.48 4.88
CA ALA A 23 15.84 -5.50 4.91
C ALA A 23 14.51 -6.14 5.36
N ASP A 24 14.16 -7.35 4.87
CA ASP A 24 12.96 -8.08 5.32
C ASP A 24 13.05 -8.43 6.81
N ARG A 25 14.19 -8.94 7.26
CA ARG A 25 14.43 -9.20 8.68
C ARG A 25 14.26 -7.92 9.52
N ILE A 26 14.82 -6.79 9.08
CA ILE A 26 14.70 -5.51 9.80
C ILE A 26 13.24 -5.05 9.85
N VAL A 27 12.48 -5.18 8.76
CA VAL A 27 11.04 -4.87 8.74
C VAL A 27 10.32 -5.68 9.81
N ARG A 28 10.52 -7.00 9.85
CA ARG A 28 9.88 -7.90 10.83
C ARG A 28 10.25 -7.53 12.25
N VAL A 29 11.54 -7.46 12.55
CA VAL A 29 12.03 -7.17 13.90
C VAL A 29 11.60 -5.78 14.38
N ALA A 30 11.67 -4.76 13.51
CA ALA A 30 11.28 -3.40 13.89
C ALA A 30 9.79 -3.29 14.22
N PHE A 31 8.91 -3.80 13.35
CA PHE A 31 7.47 -3.76 13.61
C PHE A 31 7.04 -4.72 14.72
N GLY A 32 7.57 -5.95 14.73
CA GLY A 32 7.26 -6.92 15.77
C GLY A 32 7.65 -6.42 17.17
N THR A 33 8.84 -5.82 17.31
CA THR A 33 9.28 -5.20 18.56
C THR A 33 8.40 -4.00 18.93
N PHE A 34 8.09 -3.13 17.98
CA PHE A 34 7.23 -1.97 18.22
C PHE A 34 5.82 -2.37 18.69
N LEU A 35 5.28 -3.45 18.14
CA LEU A 35 3.96 -3.99 18.50
C LEU A 35 3.97 -4.90 19.72
N GLY A 36 5.15 -5.18 20.31
CA GLY A 36 5.30 -6.02 21.50
C GLY A 36 5.01 -7.50 21.24
N MET A 37 5.30 -8.00 20.03
CA MET A 37 5.13 -9.41 19.71
C MET A 37 6.11 -10.29 20.50
N PRO A 38 5.69 -11.49 20.98
CA PRO A 38 6.57 -12.43 21.67
C PRO A 38 7.80 -12.83 20.84
N ASP A 39 7.62 -13.12 19.56
CA ASP A 39 8.70 -13.25 18.58
C ASP A 39 8.51 -12.19 17.47
N PRO A 40 9.34 -11.14 17.45
CA PRO A 40 9.28 -10.10 16.44
C PRO A 40 9.51 -10.60 15.01
N ASN A 41 10.23 -11.71 14.80
CA ASN A 41 10.51 -12.25 13.47
C ASN A 41 9.26 -12.83 12.81
N GLU A 42 8.25 -13.21 13.60
CA GLU A 42 6.97 -13.73 13.08
C GLU A 42 6.03 -12.63 12.55
N PHE A 43 6.42 -11.35 12.66
CA PHE A 43 5.61 -10.26 12.12
C PHE A 43 5.31 -10.48 10.63
N MET A 44 4.03 -10.45 10.27
CA MET A 44 3.48 -10.65 8.92
C MET A 44 3.62 -12.08 8.36
N GLY A 45 4.01 -13.07 9.15
CA GLY A 45 4.09 -14.48 8.70
C GLY A 45 4.92 -14.65 7.43
N ASP A 46 4.34 -15.21 6.38
CA ASP A 46 4.98 -15.44 5.07
C ASP A 46 4.68 -14.34 4.03
N ALA A 47 4.11 -13.21 4.44
CA ALA A 47 3.94 -12.06 3.55
C ALA A 47 5.30 -11.42 3.21
N ALA A 48 5.46 -10.98 1.95
CA ALA A 48 6.69 -10.44 1.40
C ALA A 48 6.49 -9.02 0.87
N PHE A 49 6.77 -8.03 1.71
CA PHE A 49 6.66 -6.60 1.32
C PHE A 49 7.93 -6.07 0.68
N VAL A 50 9.08 -6.44 1.23
CA VAL A 50 10.38 -5.90 0.83
C VAL A 50 10.70 -6.29 -0.60
N GLN A 51 10.65 -7.59 -0.90
CA GLN A 51 11.00 -8.10 -2.22
C GLN A 51 10.01 -7.64 -3.28
N THR A 52 8.70 -7.71 -3.02
CA THR A 52 7.67 -7.35 -4.00
C THR A 52 7.75 -5.87 -4.38
N ARG A 53 7.97 -4.99 -3.42
CA ARG A 53 8.09 -3.54 -3.66
C ARG A 53 9.41 -3.17 -4.30
N TRP A 54 10.50 -3.82 -3.93
CA TRP A 54 11.79 -3.61 -4.58
C TRP A 54 11.74 -4.03 -6.05
N LEU A 55 11.16 -5.20 -6.37
CA LEU A 55 11.00 -5.66 -7.75
C LEU A 55 10.10 -4.73 -8.59
N ALA A 56 9.09 -4.10 -7.96
CA ALA A 56 8.25 -3.12 -8.64
C ALA A 56 9.00 -1.84 -9.02
N ASP A 57 9.94 -1.36 -8.17
CA ASP A 57 10.79 -0.20 -8.46
C ASP A 57 12.06 -0.18 -7.59
N PRO A 58 13.16 -0.79 -8.03
CA PRO A 58 14.42 -0.79 -7.28
C PRO A 58 14.98 0.61 -7.00
N ASN A 59 14.68 1.59 -7.86
CA ASN A 59 15.16 2.97 -7.72
C ASN A 59 14.40 3.79 -6.68
N ALA A 60 13.29 3.26 -6.20
CA ALA A 60 12.42 3.91 -5.21
C ALA A 60 12.77 3.52 -3.76
N VAL A 61 13.75 2.63 -3.56
CA VAL A 61 14.05 2.05 -2.25
C VAL A 61 15.40 2.51 -1.74
N LEU A 62 15.39 3.02 -0.51
CA LEU A 62 16.58 3.53 0.17
C LEU A 62 16.99 2.59 1.31
N ALA A 63 18.30 2.47 1.50
CA ALA A 63 18.98 1.78 2.57
C ALA A 63 19.76 2.77 3.45
N ALA A 64 19.71 2.60 4.76
CA ALA A 64 20.64 3.21 5.69
C ALA A 64 21.68 2.17 6.12
N GLU A 65 22.94 2.52 6.01
CA GLU A 65 24.08 1.67 6.30
C GLU A 65 24.97 2.31 7.37
N HIS A 66 25.48 1.49 8.27
CA HIS A 66 26.45 1.89 9.29
C HIS A 66 27.56 0.84 9.39
N ASN A 67 28.80 1.25 9.14
CA ASN A 67 29.98 0.36 9.12
C ASN A 67 29.79 -0.87 8.19
N GLY A 68 29.20 -0.66 7.00
CA GLY A 68 28.95 -1.74 6.03
C GLY A 68 27.76 -2.63 6.34
N LYS A 69 27.05 -2.42 7.47
CA LYS A 69 25.84 -3.18 7.85
C LYS A 69 24.58 -2.39 7.53
N LEU A 70 23.60 -3.03 6.91
CA LEU A 70 22.25 -2.46 6.76
C LEU A 70 21.60 -2.29 8.13
N ILE A 71 21.07 -1.09 8.40
CA ILE A 71 20.43 -0.74 9.67
C ILE A 71 19.02 -0.16 9.51
N GLY A 72 18.54 -0.01 8.29
CA GLY A 72 17.21 0.47 8.01
C GLY A 72 16.94 0.65 6.53
N SER A 73 15.67 0.77 6.17
CA SER A 73 15.22 0.97 4.80
C SER A 73 13.95 1.82 4.73
N ASN A 74 13.68 2.39 3.57
CA ASN A 74 12.43 3.07 3.26
C ASN A 74 12.03 2.84 1.80
N PHE A 75 10.77 2.57 1.56
CA PHE A 75 10.20 2.26 0.25
C PHE A 75 9.28 3.39 -0.18
N ALA A 76 9.62 4.09 -1.26
CA ALA A 76 8.75 5.09 -1.85
C ALA A 76 7.91 4.48 -2.97
N THR A 77 6.66 4.89 -3.08
CA THR A 77 5.73 4.44 -4.11
C THR A 77 5.19 5.63 -4.89
N ASN A 78 5.21 5.51 -6.22
CA ASN A 78 4.72 6.53 -7.13
C ASN A 78 3.38 6.10 -7.75
N TRP A 79 2.32 6.82 -7.40
CA TRP A 79 1.01 6.72 -8.05
C TRP A 79 0.70 7.99 -8.85
N GLY A 80 1.63 8.39 -9.74
CA GLY A 80 1.47 9.56 -10.60
C GLY A 80 1.49 10.87 -9.83
N SER A 81 0.36 11.59 -9.76
CA SER A 81 0.25 12.83 -8.99
C SER A 81 0.27 12.63 -7.47
N PHE A 82 0.06 11.39 -6.99
CA PHE A 82 0.14 11.00 -5.60
C PHE A 82 1.37 10.14 -5.34
N GLY A 83 2.03 10.34 -4.20
CA GLY A 83 3.13 9.50 -3.75
C GLY A 83 3.00 9.17 -2.26
N PHE A 84 3.51 8.03 -1.85
CA PHE A 84 3.59 7.66 -0.44
C PHE A 84 4.85 6.84 -0.15
N PHE A 85 5.17 6.64 1.10
CA PHE A 85 6.28 5.78 1.49
C PHE A 85 5.88 4.85 2.65
N GLY A 86 6.47 3.69 2.64
CA GLY A 86 6.37 2.63 3.64
C GLY A 86 6.73 1.27 3.03
N PRO A 87 7.20 0.36 3.86
CA PRO A 87 7.57 0.52 5.26
C PRO A 87 8.86 1.35 5.45
N LEU A 88 8.85 2.27 6.40
CA LEU A 88 10.05 2.92 6.90
C LEU A 88 10.48 2.20 8.19
N THR A 89 11.61 1.53 8.14
CA THR A 89 12.09 0.71 9.26
C THR A 89 13.54 0.99 9.62
N VAL A 90 13.83 0.82 10.89
CA VAL A 90 15.17 0.96 11.46
C VAL A 90 15.36 -0.17 12.48
N GLU A 91 16.51 -0.83 12.42
CA GLU A 91 16.94 -1.85 13.39
C GLU A 91 16.75 -1.31 14.82
N PRO A 92 16.10 -2.02 15.76
CA PRO A 92 15.80 -1.54 17.11
C PRO A 92 16.99 -0.96 17.87
N GLU A 93 18.19 -1.56 17.72
CA GLU A 93 19.43 -1.08 18.33
C GLU A 93 19.83 0.34 17.88
N TYR A 94 19.32 0.78 16.73
CA TYR A 94 19.61 2.10 16.14
C TYR A 94 18.46 3.10 16.30
N TRP A 95 17.41 2.74 17.04
CA TRP A 95 16.33 3.69 17.33
C TRP A 95 16.85 4.90 18.12
N ASN A 96 16.18 6.04 17.94
CA ASN A 96 16.52 7.33 18.55
C ASN A 96 17.88 7.94 18.11
N ARG A 97 18.52 7.39 17.05
CA ARG A 97 19.81 7.91 16.53
C ARG A 97 19.64 8.69 15.23
N GLY A 98 18.41 9.09 14.86
CA GLY A 98 18.14 9.92 13.69
C GLY A 98 18.16 9.19 12.34
N VAL A 99 18.27 7.84 12.31
CA VAL A 99 18.35 7.04 11.08
C VAL A 99 17.13 7.26 10.18
N ALA A 100 15.91 7.18 10.73
CA ALA A 100 14.68 7.41 10.00
C ALA A 100 14.64 8.83 9.36
N GLN A 101 15.12 9.85 10.08
CA GLN A 101 15.20 11.21 9.54
C GLN A 101 16.17 11.30 8.36
N LYS A 102 17.30 10.57 8.42
CA LYS A 102 18.28 10.51 7.32
C LYS A 102 17.71 9.81 6.08
N LEU A 103 16.85 8.80 6.25
CA LEU A 103 16.15 8.13 5.14
C LEU A 103 15.07 9.04 4.52
N LEU A 104 14.34 9.80 5.33
CA LEU A 104 13.25 10.65 4.85
C LEU A 104 13.72 11.81 3.97
N GLY A 105 14.86 12.41 4.24
CA GLY A 105 15.42 13.49 3.41
C GLY A 105 15.47 13.09 1.92
N PRO A 106 16.28 12.07 1.56
CA PRO A 106 16.35 11.57 0.19
C PRO A 106 15.01 11.02 -0.36
N THR A 107 14.12 10.49 0.49
CA THR A 107 12.77 10.09 0.06
C THR A 107 11.97 11.29 -0.46
N MET A 108 12.02 12.43 0.21
CA MET A 108 11.36 13.65 -0.26
C MET A 108 11.97 14.16 -1.58
N GLU A 109 13.28 13.94 -1.81
CA GLU A 109 13.93 14.21 -3.08
C GLU A 109 13.39 13.32 -4.22
N ILE A 110 13.14 12.03 -3.94
CA ILE A 110 12.54 11.10 -4.88
C ILE A 110 11.16 11.62 -5.29
N PHE A 111 10.29 11.98 -4.36
CA PHE A 111 8.95 12.50 -4.65
C PHE A 111 8.99 13.80 -5.47
N ARG A 112 9.93 14.69 -5.17
CA ARG A 112 10.10 15.93 -5.95
C ARG A 112 10.53 15.63 -7.40
N ARG A 113 11.43 14.68 -7.61
CA ARG A 113 11.84 14.25 -8.95
C ARG A 113 10.72 13.59 -9.74
N TRP A 114 9.80 12.88 -9.06
CA TRP A 114 8.63 12.29 -9.68
C TRP A 114 7.54 13.30 -10.00
N GLY A 115 7.60 14.50 -9.43
CA GLY A 115 6.59 15.54 -9.62
C GLY A 115 5.27 15.24 -8.90
N ASN A 116 5.31 14.43 -7.83
CA ASN A 116 4.11 14.18 -7.03
C ASN A 116 3.58 15.49 -6.45
N ARG A 117 2.28 15.73 -6.61
CA ARG A 117 1.60 16.94 -6.13
C ARG A 117 1.05 16.79 -4.73
N HIS A 118 0.77 15.57 -4.31
CA HIS A 118 0.24 15.22 -3.01
C HIS A 118 0.96 13.99 -2.46
N LEU A 119 1.33 14.03 -1.18
CA LEU A 119 2.05 12.95 -0.54
C LEU A 119 1.30 12.45 0.67
N GLY A 120 1.36 11.14 0.89
CA GLY A 120 0.74 10.47 2.03
C GLY A 120 1.67 9.48 2.73
N LEU A 121 1.28 9.06 3.89
CA LEU A 121 1.80 7.92 4.63
C LEU A 121 0.73 7.39 5.59
N TYR A 122 0.90 6.15 6.01
CA TYR A 122 0.13 5.55 7.09
C TYR A 122 1.02 5.36 8.32
N THR A 123 0.50 5.67 9.52
CA THR A 123 1.24 5.46 10.76
C THR A 123 0.33 5.13 11.94
N PHE A 124 0.95 4.83 13.09
CA PHE A 124 0.26 4.46 14.32
C PHE A 124 -0.20 5.70 15.09
N PRO A 125 -1.51 5.89 15.34
CA PRO A 125 -2.04 7.09 16.00
C PRO A 125 -1.59 7.24 17.46
N HIS A 126 -1.18 6.14 18.10
CA HIS A 126 -0.68 6.11 19.48
C HIS A 126 0.84 6.33 19.60
N SER A 127 1.53 6.69 18.52
CA SER A 127 2.97 6.94 18.52
C SER A 127 3.29 8.42 18.31
N PRO A 128 3.37 9.25 19.37
CA PRO A 128 3.72 10.67 19.25
C PRO A 128 5.08 10.88 18.56
N LYS A 129 6.01 9.94 18.76
CA LYS A 129 7.33 9.98 18.16
C LYS A 129 7.29 9.91 16.63
N HIS A 130 6.50 8.98 16.07
CA HIS A 130 6.33 8.87 14.62
C HIS A 130 5.61 10.09 14.07
N MET A 131 4.56 10.56 14.73
CA MET A 131 3.84 11.77 14.36
C MET A 131 4.79 12.98 14.28
N ALA A 132 5.57 13.21 15.34
CA ALA A 132 6.53 14.32 15.39
C ALA A 132 7.65 14.19 14.33
N LEU A 133 8.07 12.97 14.00
CA LEU A 133 9.04 12.75 12.93
C LEU A 133 8.48 13.21 11.58
N TYR A 134 7.30 12.74 11.21
CA TYR A 134 6.70 13.05 9.89
C TYR A 134 6.28 14.51 9.76
N GLN A 135 5.88 15.16 10.85
CA GLN A 135 5.59 16.60 10.87
C GLN A 135 6.80 17.47 10.49
N LYS A 136 8.03 17.02 10.80
CA LYS A 136 9.25 17.71 10.37
C LYS A 136 9.43 17.74 8.84
N PHE A 137 8.76 16.82 8.14
CA PHE A 137 8.78 16.72 6.68
C PHE A 137 7.50 17.25 6.03
N GLY A 138 6.66 17.95 6.79
CA GLY A 138 5.44 18.60 6.29
C GLY A 138 4.21 17.71 6.23
N PHE A 139 4.26 16.49 6.79
CA PHE A 139 3.08 15.63 6.90
C PHE A 139 2.27 15.96 8.14
N TRP A 140 0.97 16.11 7.99
CA TRP A 140 0.05 16.36 9.09
C TRP A 140 -0.97 15.23 9.21
N PRO A 141 -1.34 14.81 10.44
CA PRO A 141 -2.38 13.81 10.64
C PRO A 141 -3.71 14.30 10.09
N ARG A 142 -4.42 13.40 9.42
CA ARG A 142 -5.72 13.63 8.83
C ARG A 142 -6.73 12.66 9.43
N ASP A 143 -7.25 11.79 8.62
CA ASP A 143 -8.30 10.86 8.99
C ASP A 143 -7.73 9.50 9.40
N LEU A 144 -8.52 8.74 10.14
CA LEU A 144 -8.20 7.35 10.41
C LEU A 144 -8.32 6.51 9.13
N VAL A 145 -7.44 5.53 9.02
CA VAL A 145 -7.54 4.46 8.03
C VAL A 145 -7.86 3.18 8.77
N VAL A 146 -8.93 2.52 8.37
CA VAL A 146 -9.40 1.28 9.00
C VAL A 146 -9.05 0.10 8.11
N ASN A 147 -8.29 -0.83 8.66
CA ASN A 147 -8.08 -2.14 8.05
C ASN A 147 -9.32 -2.99 8.33
N PHE A 148 -10.01 -3.37 7.27
CA PHE A 148 -11.16 -4.24 7.30
C PHE A 148 -10.78 -5.66 6.93
N SER A 149 -11.52 -6.63 7.48
CA SER A 149 -11.50 -8.01 7.03
C SER A 149 -12.89 -8.57 6.80
N LYS A 150 -12.96 -9.58 5.96
CA LYS A 150 -14.14 -10.40 5.76
C LYS A 150 -13.73 -11.86 5.61
N THR A 151 -14.37 -12.76 6.39
CA THR A 151 -14.25 -14.21 6.20
C THR A 151 -15.11 -14.64 5.01
N ILE A 152 -14.59 -15.54 4.20
CA ILE A 152 -15.25 -16.12 3.03
C ILE A 152 -15.53 -17.60 3.29
N ASP A 153 -16.80 -17.92 3.48
CA ASP A 153 -17.29 -19.30 3.63
C ASP A 153 -18.00 -19.68 2.33
N GLY A 154 -17.27 -20.20 1.35
CA GLY A 154 -17.77 -20.46 0.02
C GLY A 154 -18.09 -19.17 -0.74
N GLY A 155 -17.24 -18.79 -1.69
CA GLY A 155 -17.42 -17.53 -2.41
C GLY A 155 -18.61 -17.58 -3.38
N PRO A 156 -19.27 -16.45 -3.63
CA PRO A 156 -20.27 -16.34 -4.70
C PRO A 156 -19.58 -16.55 -6.06
N GLU A 157 -20.36 -16.98 -7.06
CA GLU A 157 -19.91 -16.87 -8.44
C GLU A 157 -19.62 -15.39 -8.78
N ALA A 158 -18.60 -15.19 -9.62
CA ALA A 158 -18.30 -13.86 -10.11
C ALA A 158 -19.50 -13.30 -10.90
N PRO A 159 -19.88 -12.02 -10.69
CA PRO A 159 -20.89 -11.41 -11.56
C PRO A 159 -20.46 -11.48 -13.02
N ARG A 160 -21.44 -11.63 -13.95
CA ARG A 160 -21.16 -11.81 -15.40
C ARG A 160 -20.38 -10.67 -16.03
N ASP A 161 -20.50 -9.47 -15.49
CA ASP A 161 -19.85 -8.24 -15.89
C ASP A 161 -18.58 -7.94 -15.09
N VAL A 162 -18.00 -8.97 -14.48
CA VAL A 162 -16.69 -8.92 -13.80
C VAL A 162 -15.74 -9.91 -14.46
N THR A 163 -14.58 -9.43 -14.86
CA THR A 163 -13.51 -10.22 -15.50
C THR A 163 -12.21 -10.07 -14.74
N ARG A 164 -11.21 -10.86 -15.10
CA ARG A 164 -9.86 -10.76 -14.54
C ARG A 164 -8.87 -10.27 -15.59
N PHE A 165 -7.89 -9.49 -15.16
CA PHE A 165 -6.83 -9.02 -16.05
C PHE A 165 -6.04 -10.19 -16.65
N SER A 166 -5.78 -11.25 -15.87
CA SER A 166 -5.09 -12.45 -16.35
C SER A 166 -5.81 -13.19 -17.47
N GLU A 167 -7.14 -13.07 -17.56
CA GLU A 167 -8.00 -13.69 -18.59
C GLU A 167 -7.98 -12.91 -19.91
N SER A 168 -7.42 -11.68 -19.91
CA SER A 168 -7.33 -10.85 -21.11
C SER A 168 -6.25 -11.36 -22.07
N LYS A 169 -6.48 -11.11 -23.36
CA LYS A 169 -5.45 -11.40 -24.38
C LYS A 169 -4.22 -10.51 -24.14
N PRO A 170 -3.01 -11.04 -24.32
CA PRO A 170 -1.79 -10.25 -24.13
C PRO A 170 -1.78 -8.93 -24.91
N ALA A 171 -2.33 -8.92 -26.12
CA ALA A 171 -2.41 -7.72 -26.97
C ALA A 171 -3.31 -6.62 -26.40
N ASP A 172 -4.28 -6.95 -25.55
CA ASP A 172 -5.24 -6.00 -24.99
C ASP A 172 -4.78 -5.42 -23.63
N ARG A 173 -3.77 -6.01 -23.01
CA ARG A 173 -3.36 -5.69 -21.62
C ARG A 173 -2.96 -4.24 -21.44
N GLU A 174 -2.17 -3.69 -22.36
CA GLU A 174 -1.76 -2.28 -22.27
C GLU A 174 -2.96 -1.33 -22.36
N SER A 175 -3.92 -1.63 -23.23
CA SER A 175 -5.17 -0.86 -23.33
C SER A 175 -5.99 -0.96 -22.04
N LEU A 176 -6.08 -2.15 -21.43
CA LEU A 176 -6.77 -2.33 -20.16
C LEU A 176 -6.12 -1.55 -19.01
N ILE A 177 -4.79 -1.56 -18.94
CA ILE A 177 -4.04 -0.78 -17.96
C ILE A 177 -4.31 0.72 -18.15
N ALA A 178 -4.30 1.20 -19.38
CA ALA A 178 -4.65 2.58 -19.70
C ALA A 178 -6.09 2.92 -19.30
N THR A 179 -7.03 2.00 -19.51
CA THR A 179 -8.43 2.16 -19.10
C THR A 179 -8.59 2.20 -17.56
N CYS A 180 -7.79 1.42 -16.81
CA CYS A 180 -7.74 1.54 -15.35
C CYS A 180 -7.26 2.92 -14.90
N ARG A 181 -6.26 3.50 -15.59
CA ARG A 181 -5.80 4.86 -15.34
C ARG A 181 -6.91 5.89 -15.55
N GLU A 182 -7.75 5.74 -16.56
CA GLU A 182 -8.89 6.65 -16.76
C GLU A 182 -9.87 6.63 -15.58
N VAL A 183 -10.03 5.50 -14.88
CA VAL A 183 -10.87 5.41 -13.70
C VAL A 183 -10.27 6.22 -12.54
N THR A 184 -8.96 6.08 -12.30
CA THR A 184 -8.27 6.79 -11.22
C THR A 184 -8.14 8.28 -11.51
N ASP A 185 -7.85 8.65 -12.76
CA ASP A 185 -7.73 10.05 -13.20
C ASP A 185 -9.07 10.81 -13.07
N ALA A 186 -10.19 10.12 -13.31
CA ALA A 186 -11.54 10.69 -13.09
C ALA A 186 -11.85 10.99 -11.63
N ILE A 187 -11.15 10.37 -10.67
CA ILE A 187 -11.29 10.60 -9.22
C ILE A 187 -10.36 11.72 -8.77
N PHE A 188 -9.11 11.65 -9.20
CA PHE A 188 -8.06 12.57 -8.83
C PHE A 188 -7.07 12.70 -10.01
N GLU A 189 -6.97 13.89 -10.56
CA GLU A 189 -6.16 14.17 -11.75
C GLU A 189 -4.71 13.70 -11.62
N GLY A 190 -4.30 12.81 -12.51
CA GLY A 190 -2.97 12.22 -12.56
C GLY A 190 -2.74 11.08 -11.57
N LEU A 191 -3.76 10.60 -10.84
CA LEU A 191 -3.64 9.38 -10.01
C LEU A 191 -3.46 8.17 -10.93
N ASP A 192 -2.34 7.48 -10.79
CA ASP A 192 -1.91 6.41 -11.68
C ASP A 192 -1.33 5.23 -10.90
N VAL A 193 -2.05 4.12 -10.88
CA VAL A 193 -1.65 2.87 -10.23
C VAL A 193 -1.25 1.77 -11.23
N GLN A 194 -0.94 2.13 -12.48
CA GLN A 194 -0.55 1.17 -13.51
C GLN A 194 0.62 0.28 -13.09
N ARG A 195 1.55 0.83 -12.30
CA ARG A 195 2.68 0.09 -11.75
C ARG A 195 2.24 -1.06 -10.85
N GLU A 196 1.22 -0.87 -10.02
CA GLU A 196 0.68 -1.93 -9.16
C GLU A 196 0.04 -3.06 -9.99
N ILE A 197 -0.67 -2.70 -11.06
CA ILE A 197 -1.26 -3.69 -11.97
C ILE A 197 -0.17 -4.51 -12.68
N ARG A 198 0.87 -3.84 -13.19
CA ARG A 198 2.01 -4.51 -13.85
C ARG A 198 2.77 -5.39 -12.86
N ALA A 199 3.14 -4.85 -11.69
CA ALA A 199 3.86 -5.60 -10.67
C ALA A 199 3.08 -6.85 -10.23
N GLY A 200 1.76 -6.72 -10.04
CA GLY A 200 0.88 -7.84 -9.73
C GLY A 200 0.91 -8.94 -10.78
N ALA A 201 0.87 -8.56 -12.06
CA ALA A 201 0.90 -9.48 -13.19
C ALA A 201 2.31 -10.09 -13.41
N ASP A 202 3.35 -9.26 -13.43
CA ASP A 202 4.72 -9.67 -13.77
C ASP A 202 5.33 -10.57 -12.69
N GLN A 203 5.02 -10.31 -11.43
CA GLN A 203 5.51 -11.08 -10.28
C GLN A 203 4.55 -12.22 -9.87
N GLY A 204 3.36 -12.33 -10.49
CA GLY A 204 2.37 -13.35 -10.12
C GLY A 204 1.78 -13.16 -8.72
N LEU A 205 1.64 -11.92 -8.23
CA LEU A 205 1.20 -11.63 -6.87
C LEU A 205 -0.30 -11.87 -6.64
N GLY A 206 -1.08 -11.98 -7.69
CA GLY A 206 -2.54 -12.14 -7.63
C GLY A 206 -3.19 -11.80 -8.96
N ASP A 207 -4.21 -10.94 -8.95
CA ASP A 207 -4.90 -10.50 -10.17
C ASP A 207 -5.51 -9.10 -10.01
N THR A 208 -5.82 -8.48 -11.15
CA THR A 208 -6.65 -7.27 -11.17
C THR A 208 -8.07 -7.63 -11.60
N ILE A 209 -9.03 -7.35 -10.73
CA ILE A 209 -10.45 -7.58 -10.94
C ILE A 209 -11.05 -6.36 -11.63
N LEU A 210 -11.75 -6.57 -12.73
CA LEU A 210 -12.30 -5.54 -13.61
C LEU A 210 -13.83 -5.64 -13.62
N ALA A 211 -14.52 -4.60 -13.17
CA ALA A 211 -15.99 -4.54 -13.19
C ALA A 211 -16.46 -3.56 -14.28
N TRP A 212 -17.33 -4.07 -15.14
CA TRP A 212 -17.78 -3.37 -16.35
C TRP A 212 -19.21 -2.84 -16.20
N ASP A 213 -19.49 -1.74 -16.86
CA ASP A 213 -20.81 -1.19 -17.12
C ASP A 213 -20.97 -1.17 -18.64
N ASP A 214 -21.64 -2.16 -19.19
CA ASP A 214 -21.62 -2.52 -20.60
C ASP A 214 -20.18 -2.72 -21.12
N SER A 215 -19.72 -1.84 -22.00
CA SER A 215 -18.37 -1.85 -22.57
C SER A 215 -17.37 -0.93 -21.86
N ARG A 216 -17.81 -0.19 -20.82
CA ARG A 216 -16.98 0.78 -20.11
C ARG A 216 -16.49 0.21 -18.79
N LEU A 217 -15.19 0.34 -18.51
CA LEU A 217 -14.67 -0.02 -17.19
C LEU A 217 -15.22 0.94 -16.13
N ALA A 218 -16.01 0.41 -15.22
CA ALA A 218 -16.63 1.17 -14.14
C ALA A 218 -15.79 1.15 -12.85
N ALA A 219 -15.10 0.02 -12.58
CA ALA A 219 -14.30 -0.15 -11.37
C ALA A 219 -13.23 -1.23 -11.56
N PHE A 220 -12.17 -1.17 -10.75
CA PHE A 220 -11.17 -2.24 -10.69
C PHE A 220 -10.57 -2.39 -9.30
N ALA A 221 -9.98 -3.57 -9.02
CA ALA A 221 -9.25 -3.86 -7.79
C ALA A 221 -7.98 -4.66 -8.09
N VAL A 222 -6.83 -4.19 -7.63
CA VAL A 222 -5.57 -4.93 -7.61
C VAL A 222 -5.54 -5.76 -6.34
N CYS A 223 -5.51 -7.08 -6.48
CA CYS A 223 -5.55 -8.02 -5.38
C CYS A 223 -4.28 -8.87 -5.35
N HIS A 224 -3.67 -9.02 -4.18
CA HIS A 224 -2.62 -9.99 -3.93
C HIS A 224 -3.20 -11.20 -3.19
N SER A 225 -2.65 -12.39 -3.40
CA SER A 225 -3.13 -13.60 -2.70
C SER A 225 -2.08 -14.70 -2.69
N GLY A 226 -1.84 -15.26 -1.51
CA GLY A 226 -0.95 -16.39 -1.31
C GLY A 226 0.41 -16.03 -0.70
N PRO A 227 1.20 -17.06 -0.33
CA PRO A 227 2.50 -16.89 0.29
C PRO A 227 3.48 -16.15 -0.64
N GLY A 228 4.42 -15.40 -0.07
CA GLY A 228 5.40 -14.63 -0.83
C GLY A 228 4.84 -13.38 -1.53
N THR A 229 3.57 -13.03 -1.30
CA THR A 229 2.95 -11.77 -1.72
C THR A 229 2.73 -10.84 -0.53
N GLU A 230 2.28 -9.61 -0.74
CA GLU A 230 1.91 -8.73 0.39
C GLU A 230 0.70 -9.26 1.19
N ALA A 231 -0.03 -10.25 0.68
CA ALA A 231 -1.18 -10.87 1.37
C ALA A 231 -0.75 -11.89 2.42
N GLY A 232 0.23 -12.73 2.12
CA GLY A 232 0.54 -13.93 2.87
C GLY A 232 -0.48 -15.07 2.67
N SER A 233 -0.23 -16.21 3.30
CA SER A 233 -1.09 -17.39 3.23
C SER A 233 -2.47 -17.15 3.78
N GLY A 234 -3.48 -17.70 3.09
CA GLY A 234 -4.89 -17.67 3.52
C GLY A 234 -5.58 -16.31 3.39
N VAL A 235 -4.93 -15.32 2.78
CA VAL A 235 -5.48 -13.97 2.63
C VAL A 235 -5.55 -13.58 1.15
N CYS A 236 -6.64 -12.91 0.78
CA CYS A 236 -6.75 -12.06 -0.39
C CYS A 236 -6.71 -10.60 0.07
N TYR A 237 -5.65 -9.90 -0.28
CA TYR A 237 -5.43 -8.53 0.10
C TYR A 237 -5.73 -7.59 -1.05
N VAL A 238 -6.64 -6.63 -0.84
CA VAL A 238 -6.93 -5.56 -1.80
C VAL A 238 -5.89 -4.46 -1.62
N LYS A 239 -4.88 -4.45 -2.49
CA LYS A 239 -3.81 -3.45 -2.51
C LYS A 239 -4.33 -2.07 -2.88
N PHE A 240 -5.18 -2.04 -3.91
CA PHE A 240 -5.84 -0.84 -4.40
C PHE A 240 -7.16 -1.21 -5.08
N ALA A 241 -8.19 -0.39 -4.88
CA ALA A 241 -9.42 -0.49 -5.66
C ALA A 241 -9.98 0.91 -5.91
N ALA A 242 -10.59 1.11 -7.07
CA ALA A 242 -11.20 2.38 -7.45
C ALA A 242 -12.48 2.18 -8.26
N VAL A 243 -13.43 3.07 -8.06
CA VAL A 243 -14.69 3.13 -8.83
C VAL A 243 -14.81 4.48 -9.50
N ARG A 244 -15.15 4.49 -10.77
CA ARG A 244 -15.43 5.72 -11.52
C ARG A 244 -16.53 6.52 -10.84
N PRO A 245 -16.34 7.82 -10.58
CA PRO A 245 -17.37 8.66 -9.97
C PRO A 245 -18.65 8.72 -10.80
N GLY A 246 -19.80 8.83 -10.13
CA GLY A 246 -21.10 8.98 -10.76
C GLY A 246 -22.24 8.40 -9.93
N SER A 247 -23.48 8.57 -10.41
CA SER A 247 -24.71 8.12 -9.71
C SER A 247 -24.74 6.60 -9.44
N HIS A 248 -24.03 5.80 -10.24
CA HIS A 248 -24.00 4.34 -10.14
C HIS A 248 -22.80 3.82 -9.34
N ALA A 249 -21.93 4.69 -8.80
CA ALA A 249 -20.68 4.30 -8.13
C ALA A 249 -20.89 3.31 -6.99
N ALA A 250 -21.93 3.47 -6.17
CA ALA A 250 -22.26 2.53 -5.09
C ALA A 250 -22.56 1.12 -5.61
N GLY A 251 -23.32 1.01 -6.72
CA GLY A 251 -23.65 -0.26 -7.37
C GLY A 251 -22.40 -0.92 -7.97
N HIS A 252 -21.55 -0.13 -8.64
CA HIS A 252 -20.29 -0.62 -9.19
C HIS A 252 -19.33 -1.09 -8.10
N PHE A 253 -19.25 -0.37 -6.97
CA PHE A 253 -18.44 -0.79 -5.83
C PHE A 253 -18.93 -2.12 -5.24
N SER A 254 -20.24 -2.28 -5.05
CA SER A 254 -20.86 -3.51 -4.58
C SER A 254 -20.55 -4.69 -5.52
N ARG A 255 -20.60 -4.47 -6.83
CA ARG A 255 -20.26 -5.45 -7.86
C ARG A 255 -18.79 -5.83 -7.81
N LEU A 256 -17.91 -4.84 -7.70
CA LEU A 256 -16.47 -5.06 -7.57
C LEU A 256 -16.14 -5.90 -6.34
N LEU A 257 -16.71 -5.59 -5.17
CA LEU A 257 -16.51 -6.39 -3.95
C LEU A 257 -16.91 -7.84 -4.13
N ARG A 258 -18.04 -8.12 -4.81
CA ARG A 258 -18.43 -9.52 -5.14
C ARG A 258 -17.43 -10.20 -6.07
N GLY A 259 -16.86 -9.46 -7.01
CA GLY A 259 -15.77 -9.95 -7.86
C GLY A 259 -14.52 -10.32 -7.07
N VAL A 260 -14.14 -9.47 -6.09
CA VAL A 260 -13.02 -9.74 -5.18
C VAL A 260 -13.31 -10.96 -4.30
N GLU A 261 -14.54 -11.13 -3.82
CA GLU A 261 -14.97 -12.31 -3.04
C GLU A 261 -14.87 -13.60 -3.87
N ALA A 262 -15.33 -13.57 -5.13
CA ALA A 262 -15.22 -14.71 -6.04
C ALA A 262 -13.75 -15.03 -6.36
N PHE A 263 -12.91 -14.02 -6.53
CA PHE A 263 -11.47 -14.22 -6.70
C PHE A 263 -10.83 -14.84 -5.47
N ALA A 264 -11.08 -14.32 -4.27
CA ALA A 264 -10.57 -14.86 -3.01
C ALA A 264 -10.95 -16.35 -2.85
N SER A 265 -12.22 -16.69 -3.14
CA SER A 265 -12.70 -18.08 -3.13
C SER A 265 -11.93 -18.95 -4.12
N SER A 266 -11.75 -18.50 -5.37
CA SER A 266 -10.98 -19.23 -6.39
C SER A 266 -9.52 -19.46 -6.02
N ARG A 267 -8.96 -18.62 -5.14
CA ARG A 267 -7.60 -18.75 -4.59
C ARG A 267 -7.55 -19.50 -3.27
N GLN A 268 -8.69 -20.04 -2.81
CA GLN A 268 -8.82 -20.70 -1.51
C GLN A 268 -8.33 -19.81 -0.35
N ALA A 269 -8.53 -18.50 -0.48
CA ALA A 269 -8.21 -17.52 0.55
C ALA A 269 -9.46 -17.29 1.43
N PRO A 270 -9.52 -17.85 2.66
CA PRO A 270 -10.70 -17.74 3.52
C PRO A 270 -10.93 -16.35 4.08
N LYS A 271 -9.98 -15.43 3.88
CA LYS A 271 -10.04 -14.07 4.41
C LYS A 271 -9.71 -13.05 3.33
N ILE A 272 -10.52 -11.99 3.26
CA ILE A 272 -10.19 -10.78 2.49
C ILE A 272 -9.80 -9.68 3.46
N THR A 273 -8.78 -8.89 3.12
CA THR A 273 -8.41 -7.67 3.84
C THR A 273 -8.33 -6.48 2.89
N ALA A 274 -8.73 -5.30 3.37
CA ALA A 274 -8.68 -4.06 2.62
C ALA A 274 -8.64 -2.86 3.57
N ASP A 275 -8.02 -1.77 3.15
CA ASP A 275 -7.95 -0.54 3.93
C ASP A 275 -8.86 0.53 3.33
N VAL A 276 -9.53 1.29 4.20
CA VAL A 276 -10.33 2.45 3.80
C VAL A 276 -10.11 3.63 4.74
N ASN A 277 -9.89 4.79 4.15
CA ASN A 277 -9.85 6.06 4.88
C ASN A 277 -11.28 6.46 5.27
N VAL A 278 -11.51 6.83 6.55
CA VAL A 278 -12.86 7.14 7.07
C VAL A 278 -13.49 8.40 6.45
N ALA A 279 -12.69 9.29 5.83
CA ALA A 279 -13.22 10.42 5.07
C ALA A 279 -14.04 9.95 3.86
N ARG A 280 -13.76 8.76 3.30
CA ARG A 280 -14.51 8.12 2.22
C ARG A 280 -15.74 7.41 2.79
N ARG A 281 -16.67 8.20 3.33
CA ARG A 281 -17.79 7.70 4.14
C ARG A 281 -18.66 6.70 3.43
N GLU A 282 -18.92 6.89 2.14
CA GLU A 282 -19.78 5.97 1.38
C GLU A 282 -19.08 4.62 1.13
N ALA A 283 -17.77 4.62 0.81
CA ALA A 283 -17.00 3.38 0.72
C ALA A 283 -16.96 2.64 2.07
N PHE A 284 -16.71 3.35 3.17
CA PHE A 284 -16.71 2.79 4.52
C PHE A 284 -18.06 2.12 4.87
N ARG A 285 -19.18 2.81 4.60
CA ARG A 285 -20.53 2.27 4.83
C ARG A 285 -20.79 1.03 3.98
N ALA A 286 -20.42 1.08 2.70
CA ALA A 286 -20.56 -0.04 1.79
C ALA A 286 -19.76 -1.26 2.24
N MET A 287 -18.51 -1.10 2.67
CA MET A 287 -17.70 -2.20 3.24
C MET A 287 -18.43 -2.86 4.42
N ARG A 288 -18.95 -2.05 5.36
CA ARG A 288 -19.74 -2.56 6.49
C ARG A 288 -20.98 -3.32 6.04
N ALA A 289 -21.74 -2.79 5.08
CA ALA A 289 -22.94 -3.42 4.52
C ALA A 289 -22.62 -4.76 3.80
N HIS A 290 -21.43 -4.88 3.22
CA HIS A 290 -20.93 -6.12 2.62
C HIS A 290 -20.33 -7.11 3.64
N GLY A 291 -20.48 -6.88 4.95
CA GLY A 291 -20.06 -7.78 6.01
C GLY A 291 -18.59 -7.68 6.42
N PHE A 292 -17.85 -6.71 5.89
CA PHE A 292 -16.50 -6.43 6.37
C PHE A 292 -16.52 -5.88 7.80
N ARG A 293 -15.57 -6.31 8.61
CA ARG A 293 -15.42 -5.91 10.01
C ARG A 293 -14.08 -5.18 10.22
N PRO A 294 -14.04 -4.08 11.01
CA PRO A 294 -12.80 -3.42 11.35
C PRO A 294 -11.95 -4.31 12.26
N GLU A 295 -10.67 -4.44 11.95
CA GLU A 295 -9.70 -5.18 12.77
C GLU A 295 -8.67 -4.27 13.41
N ARG A 296 -8.14 -3.35 12.64
CA ARG A 296 -7.07 -2.43 13.08
C ARG A 296 -7.30 -1.06 12.49
N GLN A 297 -6.65 -0.08 13.06
CA GLN A 297 -6.69 1.29 12.53
C GLN A 297 -5.34 1.98 12.66
N GLY A 298 -5.10 2.88 11.74
CA GLY A 298 -4.00 3.82 11.78
C GLY A 298 -4.47 5.21 11.43
N VAL A 299 -3.54 6.11 11.21
CA VAL A 299 -3.81 7.48 10.79
C VAL A 299 -3.09 7.76 9.48
N ALA A 300 -3.81 8.31 8.51
CA ALA A 300 -3.22 8.90 7.33
C ALA A 300 -2.57 10.23 7.72
N MET A 301 -1.32 10.43 7.30
CA MET A 301 -0.70 11.75 7.36
C MET A 301 -0.39 12.21 5.94
N GLU A 302 -0.71 13.46 5.64
CA GLU A 302 -0.61 14.00 4.28
C GLU A 302 0.09 15.35 4.26
N THR A 303 0.77 15.65 3.16
CA THR A 303 1.31 17.00 2.90
C THR A 303 0.23 17.91 2.32
N GLY A 304 0.41 19.23 2.45
CA GLY A 304 -0.47 20.23 1.85
C GLY A 304 -1.85 20.34 2.48
N ASN A 305 -2.81 20.85 1.72
CA ASN A 305 -4.19 21.03 2.16
C ASN A 305 -4.99 19.73 1.98
N ALA A 306 -5.74 19.32 3.00
CA ALA A 306 -6.61 18.14 2.96
C ALA A 306 -7.61 18.15 1.77
N ALA A 307 -8.09 19.33 1.39
CA ALA A 307 -8.98 19.49 0.23
C ALA A 307 -8.29 19.19 -1.12
N ALA A 308 -6.98 19.12 -1.15
CA ALA A 308 -6.22 18.83 -2.38
C ALA A 308 -6.09 17.33 -2.70
N GLY A 309 -6.45 16.43 -1.77
CA GLY A 309 -6.39 14.99 -1.94
C GLY A 309 -7.71 14.38 -2.46
N TYR A 310 -7.73 13.06 -2.56
CA TYR A 310 -8.92 12.30 -2.99
C TYR A 310 -9.73 11.70 -1.83
N ASN A 311 -9.44 12.06 -0.58
CA ASN A 311 -10.17 11.61 0.60
C ASN A 311 -11.46 12.44 0.78
N ARG A 312 -12.53 12.06 0.08
CA ARG A 312 -13.84 12.71 0.10
C ARG A 312 -14.95 11.68 0.30
N ALA A 313 -16.10 12.14 0.80
CA ALA A 313 -17.21 11.29 1.25
C ALA A 313 -17.75 10.35 0.15
N ASP A 314 -17.80 10.82 -1.08
CA ASP A 314 -18.38 10.18 -2.26
C ASP A 314 -17.37 9.35 -3.09
N VAL A 315 -16.11 9.27 -2.62
CA VAL A 315 -15.05 8.51 -3.30
C VAL A 315 -15.06 7.06 -2.82
N TYR A 316 -15.08 6.14 -3.79
CA TYR A 316 -14.96 4.70 -3.57
C TYR A 316 -13.56 4.23 -3.98
N ILE A 317 -12.61 4.43 -3.09
CA ILE A 317 -11.24 3.90 -3.17
C ILE A 317 -10.96 3.07 -1.92
N LEU A 318 -10.34 1.91 -2.10
CA LEU A 318 -9.61 1.17 -1.08
C LEU A 318 -8.12 1.26 -1.44
N ASP A 319 -7.29 1.61 -0.49
CA ASP A 319 -5.87 1.80 -0.73
C ASP A 319 -5.04 1.60 0.53
N ASP A 320 -3.80 1.21 0.33
CA ASP A 320 -2.84 1.00 1.39
C ASP A 320 -1.58 1.87 1.17
N TRP A 321 -1.32 2.75 2.12
CA TRP A 321 -0.14 3.63 2.14
C TRP A 321 0.93 3.16 3.16
N ARG A 322 0.90 1.87 3.50
CA ARG A 322 1.87 1.28 4.44
C ARG A 322 3.19 0.97 3.79
#